data_194bc25a3ffb18850877b7a1dde17c8c
#
_entry.id   194bc25a3ffb18850877b7a1dde17c8c
#
_cell.length_a   1.000
_cell.length_b   1.000
_cell.length_c   1.000
_cell.angle_alpha   90.00
_cell.angle_beta   90.00
_cell.angle_gamma   90.00
#
_symmetry.space_group_name_H-M   'P 1'
#
loop_
_entity.id
_entity.type
_entity.pdbx_description
1 polymer ?
#
loop_
_entity_poly.entity_id
_entity_poly.type
_entity_poly.pdbx_seq_one_letter_code
_entity_poly.pdbx_strand_id
1 'polypeptide(L)'
;MGLDATSVICPSTLDDLPAIQQRYAEATALQASKGMTQWPVIDEETILTEVNEGRQWKLLIEGEMACVWVVAYADPLIWAERDNDPAVYLHRIATAPAHRGQGLVSHIVAWAKKECKREGRRYVRLDTVGQNPGLIRHYTEHGFTHLGPVTLASTEGLPGHYNDGDIYLFEIDLNE
;
A
#
# COMPACT_ATOMS: atom_id res chain seq x y z
N MET A 1 -13.15 15.05 -4.06
CA MET A 1 -12.49 16.37 -3.85
C MET A 1 -11.05 16.27 -4.32
N GLY A 2 -10.55 17.25 -5.03
CA GLY A 2 -9.13 17.34 -5.36
C GLY A 2 -8.29 17.59 -4.11
N LEU A 3 -6.99 17.24 -4.17
CA LEU A 3 -6.04 17.68 -3.15
C LEU A 3 -5.99 19.20 -3.16
N ASP A 4 -5.98 19.78 -1.98
CA ASP A 4 -5.81 21.22 -1.80
C ASP A 4 -4.44 21.67 -2.33
N ALA A 5 -4.30 22.96 -2.65
CA ALA A 5 -3.03 23.53 -3.12
C ALA A 5 -1.86 23.33 -2.14
N THR A 6 -2.15 23.03 -0.87
CA THR A 6 -1.18 22.73 0.18
C THR A 6 -0.76 21.26 0.26
N SER A 7 -1.33 20.41 -0.58
CA SER A 7 -1.06 18.96 -0.58
C SER A 7 -0.08 18.57 -1.67
N VAL A 8 0.91 17.75 -1.33
CA VAL A 8 1.98 17.31 -2.25
C VAL A 8 2.22 15.82 -2.10
N ILE A 9 2.27 15.11 -3.23
CA ILE A 9 2.77 13.73 -3.29
C ILE A 9 4.18 13.75 -3.86
N CYS A 10 5.13 13.20 -3.14
CA CYS A 10 6.52 13.16 -3.55
C CYS A 10 7.25 11.94 -2.95
N PRO A 11 8.40 11.55 -3.52
CA PRO A 11 9.20 10.50 -2.93
C PRO A 11 9.68 10.88 -1.53
N SER A 12 9.74 9.90 -0.63
CA SER A 12 10.34 10.07 0.68
C SER A 12 11.87 10.21 0.58
N THR A 13 12.45 10.89 1.54
CA THR A 13 13.91 11.05 1.66
C THR A 13 14.43 10.32 2.89
N LEU A 14 15.75 10.21 3.02
CA LEU A 14 16.37 9.57 4.18
C LEU A 14 16.01 10.28 5.50
N ASP A 15 15.78 11.60 5.46
CA ASP A 15 15.34 12.36 6.63
C ASP A 15 13.92 12.01 7.11
N ASP A 16 13.13 11.36 6.25
CA ASP A 16 11.78 10.93 6.59
C ASP A 16 11.73 9.63 7.41
N LEU A 17 12.85 8.93 7.60
CA LEU A 17 12.89 7.64 8.27
C LEU A 17 12.11 7.61 9.60
N PRO A 18 12.34 8.54 10.56
CA PRO A 18 11.59 8.51 11.82
C PRO A 18 10.08 8.67 11.63
N ALA A 19 9.66 9.53 10.70
CA ALA A 19 8.25 9.76 10.42
C ALA A 19 7.59 8.54 9.75
N ILE A 20 8.30 7.87 8.85
CA ILE A 20 7.84 6.61 8.23
C ILE A 20 7.64 5.53 9.29
N GLN A 21 8.63 5.34 10.16
CA GLN A 21 8.56 4.38 11.26
C GLN A 21 7.37 4.68 12.18
N GLN A 22 7.11 5.96 12.46
CA GLN A 22 5.95 6.36 13.25
C GLN A 22 4.62 6.03 12.55
N ARG A 23 4.50 6.27 11.24
CA ARG A 23 3.29 5.90 10.48
C ARG A 23 3.04 4.40 10.53
N TYR A 24 4.08 3.59 10.44
CA TYR A 24 3.96 2.13 10.54
C TYR A 24 3.54 1.68 11.94
N ALA A 25 4.11 2.26 12.98
CA ALA A 25 3.73 1.95 14.37
C ALA A 25 2.27 2.31 14.65
N GLU A 26 1.81 3.46 14.17
CA GLU A 26 0.41 3.90 14.28
C GLU A 26 -0.55 2.98 13.52
N ALA A 27 -0.16 2.52 12.32
CA ALA A 27 -0.94 1.56 11.53
C ALA A 27 -1.06 0.22 12.27
N THR A 28 0.03 -0.30 12.82
CA THR A 28 0.06 -1.53 13.58
C THR A 28 -0.80 -1.44 14.84
N ALA A 29 -0.75 -0.32 15.55
CA ALA A 29 -1.60 -0.07 16.71
C ALA A 29 -3.09 -0.04 16.35
N LEU A 30 -3.45 0.55 15.20
CA LEU A 30 -4.82 0.54 14.70
C LEU A 30 -5.27 -0.87 14.36
N GLN A 31 -4.43 -1.64 13.67
CA GLN A 31 -4.71 -3.04 13.33
C GLN A 31 -4.98 -3.86 14.60
N ALA A 32 -4.13 -3.72 15.62
CA ALA A 32 -4.31 -4.38 16.91
C ALA A 32 -5.63 -4.00 17.58
N SER A 33 -5.99 -2.71 17.57
CA SER A 33 -7.22 -2.21 18.19
C SER A 33 -8.49 -2.76 17.53
N LYS A 34 -8.40 -3.12 16.26
CA LYS A 34 -9.51 -3.68 15.47
C LYS A 34 -9.50 -5.21 15.38
N GLY A 35 -8.56 -5.87 16.04
CA GLY A 35 -8.40 -7.33 15.93
C GLY A 35 -7.98 -7.81 14.54
N MET A 36 -7.35 -6.94 13.77
CA MET A 36 -6.85 -7.25 12.43
C MET A 36 -5.46 -7.90 12.49
N THR A 37 -5.07 -8.58 11.41
CA THR A 37 -3.70 -9.04 11.23
C THR A 37 -2.74 -7.85 11.26
N GLN A 38 -1.75 -7.91 12.13
CA GLN A 38 -0.78 -6.84 12.29
C GLN A 38 0.42 -7.04 11.37
N TRP A 39 0.91 -5.93 10.78
CA TRP A 39 2.21 -5.96 10.13
C TRP A 39 3.30 -6.25 11.16
N PRO A 40 4.35 -6.98 10.78
CA PRO A 40 5.56 -7.07 11.60
C PRO A 40 6.25 -5.71 11.65
N VAL A 41 7.16 -5.53 12.57
CA VAL A 41 8.05 -4.37 12.56
C VAL A 41 8.88 -4.41 11.28
N ILE A 42 8.82 -3.34 10.50
CA ILE A 42 9.62 -3.20 9.29
C ILE A 42 10.98 -2.63 9.71
N ASP A 43 12.05 -3.36 9.42
CA ASP A 43 13.38 -2.93 9.81
C ASP A 43 13.84 -1.68 9.06
N GLU A 44 14.76 -0.96 9.66
CA GLU A 44 15.30 0.28 9.12
C GLU A 44 15.97 0.07 7.76
N GLU A 45 16.71 -1.02 7.60
CA GLU A 45 17.41 -1.34 6.34
C GLU A 45 16.43 -1.48 5.17
N THR A 46 15.30 -2.15 5.40
CA THR A 46 14.25 -2.29 4.39
C THR A 46 13.69 -0.93 3.98
N ILE A 47 13.38 -0.06 4.94
CA ILE A 47 12.85 1.28 4.66
C ILE A 47 13.88 2.11 3.88
N LEU A 48 15.15 2.11 4.31
CA LEU A 48 16.21 2.86 3.63
C LEU A 48 16.44 2.36 2.21
N THR A 49 16.38 1.06 1.98
CA THR A 49 16.47 0.47 0.64
C THR A 49 15.33 0.97 -0.26
N GLU A 50 14.11 0.94 0.24
CA GLU A 50 12.94 1.42 -0.51
C GLU A 50 13.02 2.92 -0.82
N VAL A 51 13.52 3.73 0.12
CA VAL A 51 13.77 5.16 -0.09
C VAL A 51 14.84 5.37 -1.16
N ASN A 52 15.97 4.67 -1.07
CA ASN A 52 17.09 4.79 -2.02
C ASN A 52 16.70 4.33 -3.43
N GLU A 53 15.79 3.37 -3.54
CA GLU A 53 15.26 2.90 -4.82
C GLU A 53 14.15 3.80 -5.40
N GLY A 54 13.75 4.85 -4.68
CA GLY A 54 12.68 5.76 -5.10
C GLY A 54 11.28 5.14 -5.05
N ARG A 55 11.09 4.11 -4.24
CA ARG A 55 9.82 3.36 -4.14
C ARG A 55 8.97 3.75 -2.93
N GLN A 56 9.53 4.46 -1.97
CA GLN A 56 8.82 4.95 -0.79
C GLN A 56 8.27 6.36 -1.08
N TRP A 57 6.95 6.51 -0.99
CA TRP A 57 6.25 7.75 -1.30
C TRP A 57 5.52 8.31 -0.09
N LYS A 58 5.28 9.61 -0.10
CA LYS A 58 4.55 10.31 0.95
C LYS A 58 3.56 11.31 0.37
N LEU A 59 2.48 11.53 1.10
CA LEU A 59 1.54 12.62 0.91
C LEU A 59 1.73 13.60 2.05
N LEU A 60 2.09 14.83 1.70
CA LEU A 60 2.18 15.94 2.64
C LEU A 60 0.92 16.78 2.56
N ILE A 61 0.37 17.15 3.70
CA ILE A 61 -0.72 18.13 3.82
C ILE A 61 -0.21 19.21 4.76
N GLU A 62 -0.15 20.44 4.26
CA GLU A 62 0.42 21.59 5.00
C GLU A 62 1.84 21.31 5.56
N GLY A 63 2.64 20.57 4.81
CA GLY A 63 3.99 20.19 5.20
C GLY A 63 4.10 19.00 6.15
N GLU A 64 2.99 18.45 6.63
CA GLU A 64 2.98 17.28 7.51
C GLU A 64 2.76 15.99 6.72
N MET A 65 3.42 14.91 7.13
CA MET A 65 3.29 13.60 6.52
C MET A 65 1.95 12.96 6.90
N ALA A 66 0.95 13.12 6.03
CA ALA A 66 -0.39 12.59 6.24
C ALA A 66 -0.51 11.09 5.92
N CYS A 67 0.26 10.62 4.95
CA CYS A 67 0.21 9.22 4.51
C CYS A 67 1.53 8.83 3.86
N VAL A 68 1.86 7.55 3.94
CA VAL A 68 2.99 6.92 3.24
C VAL A 68 2.54 5.63 2.56
N TRP A 69 3.25 5.23 1.51
CA TRP A 69 3.08 3.94 0.85
C TRP A 69 4.34 3.55 0.10
N VAL A 70 4.44 2.29 -0.26
CA VAL A 70 5.53 1.75 -1.07
C VAL A 70 4.99 1.25 -2.38
N VAL A 71 5.77 1.42 -3.44
CA VAL A 71 5.47 0.91 -4.79
C VAL A 71 6.45 -0.20 -5.13
N ALA A 72 5.94 -1.25 -5.75
CA ALA A 72 6.75 -2.28 -6.39
C ALA A 72 6.25 -2.50 -7.82
N TYR A 73 7.12 -3.00 -8.68
CA TYR A 73 6.81 -3.28 -10.08
C TYR A 73 6.82 -4.78 -10.38
N ALA A 74 7.07 -5.59 -9.38
CA ALA A 74 6.99 -7.03 -9.40
C ALA A 74 6.62 -7.54 -8.00
N ASP A 75 5.84 -8.59 -7.94
CA ASP A 75 5.44 -9.23 -6.67
C ASP A 75 5.12 -10.72 -6.89
N PRO A 76 6.10 -11.51 -7.37
CA PRO A 76 5.85 -12.89 -7.81
C PRO A 76 5.47 -13.83 -6.67
N LEU A 77 5.92 -13.56 -5.44
CA LEU A 77 5.63 -14.42 -4.28
C LEU A 77 4.15 -14.38 -3.89
N ILE A 78 3.48 -13.25 -4.13
CA ILE A 78 2.05 -13.06 -3.84
C ILE A 78 1.19 -13.32 -5.08
N TRP A 79 1.58 -12.78 -6.23
CA TRP A 79 0.74 -12.78 -7.43
C TRP A 79 0.99 -13.95 -8.39
N ALA A 80 2.06 -14.74 -8.15
CA ALA A 80 2.39 -15.93 -8.91
C ALA A 80 2.39 -15.68 -10.43
N GLU A 81 1.63 -16.43 -11.20
CA GLU A 81 1.56 -16.27 -12.66
C GLU A 81 1.02 -14.92 -13.11
N ARG A 82 0.16 -14.27 -12.29
CA ARG A 82 -0.37 -12.95 -12.59
C ARG A 82 0.71 -11.86 -12.58
N ASP A 83 1.85 -12.12 -11.94
CA ASP A 83 2.98 -11.17 -11.93
C ASP A 83 3.64 -11.01 -13.30
N ASN A 84 3.31 -11.87 -14.27
CA ASN A 84 3.70 -11.68 -15.67
C ASN A 84 2.98 -10.49 -16.32
N ASP A 85 1.88 -10.03 -15.75
CA ASP A 85 1.15 -8.86 -16.22
C ASP A 85 1.85 -7.56 -15.79
N PRO A 86 1.83 -6.51 -16.64
CA PRO A 86 2.46 -5.23 -16.30
C PRO A 86 1.62 -4.50 -15.23
N ALA A 87 2.10 -4.49 -14.00
CA ALA A 87 1.37 -3.91 -12.86
C ALA A 87 2.25 -2.98 -12.01
N VAL A 88 1.58 -2.08 -11.30
CA VAL A 88 2.12 -1.33 -10.19
C VAL A 88 1.46 -1.87 -8.92
N TYR A 89 2.27 -2.29 -7.95
CA TYR A 89 1.81 -2.85 -6.68
C TYR A 89 1.96 -1.82 -5.58
N LEU A 90 0.89 -1.58 -4.82
CA LEU A 90 0.89 -0.70 -3.65
C LEU A 90 1.05 -1.53 -2.38
N HIS A 91 1.98 -1.14 -1.54
CA HIS A 91 2.25 -1.82 -0.26
C HIS A 91 2.24 -0.81 0.89
N ARG A 92 1.84 -1.29 2.07
CA ARG A 92 1.94 -0.59 3.34
C ARG A 92 1.44 0.86 3.29
N ILE A 93 0.20 1.04 2.83
CA ILE A 93 -0.48 2.33 2.92
C ILE A 93 -0.77 2.62 4.39
N ALA A 94 -0.16 3.67 4.94
CA ALA A 94 -0.28 4.04 6.35
C ALA A 94 -0.64 5.51 6.48
N THR A 95 -1.84 5.79 6.98
CA THR A 95 -2.38 7.15 7.18
C THR A 95 -2.18 7.59 8.63
N ALA A 96 -1.70 8.81 8.83
CA ALA A 96 -1.59 9.41 10.15
C ALA A 96 -2.96 9.48 10.85
N PRO A 97 -3.03 9.27 12.19
CA PRO A 97 -4.30 9.27 12.91
C PRO A 97 -5.15 10.52 12.67
N ALA A 98 -4.52 11.70 12.62
CA ALA A 98 -5.21 12.99 12.40
C ALA A 98 -5.87 13.10 11.02
N HIS A 99 -5.47 12.27 10.05
CA HIS A 99 -5.95 12.31 8.67
C HIS A 99 -6.78 11.08 8.28
N ARG A 100 -7.09 10.20 9.23
CA ARG A 100 -7.96 9.05 8.98
C ARG A 100 -9.38 9.49 8.67
N GLY A 101 -10.05 8.77 7.77
CA GLY A 101 -11.42 9.09 7.38
C GLY A 101 -11.55 10.27 6.40
N GLN A 102 -10.44 10.83 5.93
CA GLN A 102 -10.44 11.95 4.97
C GLN A 102 -10.36 11.50 3.51
N GLY A 103 -10.43 10.20 3.23
CA GLY A 103 -10.44 9.66 1.88
C GLY A 103 -9.09 9.75 1.16
N LEU A 104 -7.97 9.75 1.90
CA LEU A 104 -6.64 9.88 1.31
C LEU A 104 -6.30 8.75 0.33
N VAL A 105 -6.88 7.56 0.50
CA VAL A 105 -6.69 6.43 -0.43
C VAL A 105 -7.14 6.79 -1.84
N SER A 106 -8.18 7.59 -2.01
CA SER A 106 -8.61 8.03 -3.35
C SER A 106 -7.52 8.82 -4.09
N HIS A 107 -6.75 9.61 -3.37
CA HIS A 107 -5.62 10.38 -3.93
C HIS A 107 -4.45 9.48 -4.29
N ILE A 108 -4.16 8.48 -3.45
CA ILE A 108 -3.13 7.47 -3.72
C ILE A 108 -3.50 6.66 -4.96
N VAL A 109 -4.75 6.22 -5.07
CA VAL A 109 -5.24 5.48 -6.24
C VAL A 109 -5.14 6.32 -7.52
N ALA A 110 -5.56 7.58 -7.47
CA ALA A 110 -5.44 8.49 -8.62
C ALA A 110 -3.98 8.69 -9.04
N TRP A 111 -3.08 8.85 -8.07
CA TRP A 111 -1.64 8.92 -8.30
C TRP A 111 -1.11 7.61 -8.91
N ALA A 112 -1.49 6.46 -8.35
CA ALA A 112 -1.04 5.16 -8.82
C ALA A 112 -1.47 4.87 -10.26
N LYS A 113 -2.67 5.30 -10.65
CA LYS A 113 -3.13 5.19 -12.04
C LYS A 113 -2.27 6.02 -13.00
N LYS A 114 -1.88 7.24 -12.59
CA LYS A 114 -0.97 8.10 -13.38
C LYS A 114 0.42 7.47 -13.48
N GLU A 115 0.95 6.98 -12.36
CA GLU A 115 2.24 6.30 -12.32
C GLU A 115 2.24 5.05 -13.20
N CYS A 116 1.19 4.25 -13.13
CA CYS A 116 1.00 3.06 -13.94
C CYS A 116 1.06 3.40 -15.44
N LYS A 117 0.37 4.46 -15.86
CA LYS A 117 0.40 4.94 -17.25
C LYS A 117 1.78 5.46 -17.64
N ARG A 118 2.43 6.21 -16.75
CA ARG A 118 3.78 6.75 -16.97
C ARG A 118 4.80 5.64 -17.22
N GLU A 119 4.67 4.54 -16.49
CA GLU A 119 5.53 3.36 -16.60
C GLU A 119 5.11 2.39 -17.72
N GLY A 120 4.08 2.72 -18.49
CA GLY A 120 3.58 1.85 -19.57
C GLY A 120 2.95 0.56 -19.06
N ARG A 121 2.37 0.60 -17.86
CA ARG A 121 1.76 -0.55 -17.21
C ARG A 121 0.23 -0.48 -17.28
N ARG A 122 -0.43 -1.59 -16.99
CA ARG A 122 -1.87 -1.73 -17.17
C ARG A 122 -2.65 -1.82 -15.86
N TYR A 123 -2.07 -2.46 -14.84
CA TYR A 123 -2.78 -2.79 -13.62
C TYR A 123 -2.26 -2.04 -12.41
N VAL A 124 -3.17 -1.59 -11.54
CA VAL A 124 -2.83 -1.17 -10.17
C VAL A 124 -3.32 -2.26 -9.23
N ARG A 125 -2.44 -2.79 -8.39
CA ARG A 125 -2.70 -3.96 -7.56
C ARG A 125 -2.30 -3.73 -6.11
N LEU A 126 -3.01 -4.40 -5.21
CA LEU A 126 -2.63 -4.53 -3.81
C LEU A 126 -3.16 -5.84 -3.24
N ASP A 127 -2.63 -6.24 -2.09
CA ASP A 127 -3.09 -7.40 -1.34
C ASP A 127 -3.30 -7.05 0.14
N THR A 128 -4.15 -7.83 0.78
CA THR A 128 -4.37 -7.79 2.23
C THR A 128 -4.31 -9.19 2.81
N VAL A 129 -3.97 -9.31 4.07
CA VAL A 129 -3.88 -10.58 4.77
C VAL A 129 -5.03 -10.71 5.78
N GLY A 130 -5.66 -11.88 5.80
CA GLY A 130 -6.75 -12.19 6.70
C GLY A 130 -8.12 -11.73 6.19
N GLN A 131 -9.16 -12.39 6.69
CA GLN A 131 -10.54 -12.06 6.32
C GLN A 131 -10.97 -10.75 6.98
N ASN A 132 -11.20 -9.72 6.17
CA ASN A 132 -11.64 -8.41 6.64
C ASN A 132 -12.66 -7.79 5.68
N PRO A 133 -13.99 -8.01 5.92
CA PRO A 133 -15.03 -7.45 5.07
C PRO A 133 -14.98 -5.92 4.94
N GLY A 134 -14.52 -5.23 5.98
CA GLY A 134 -14.37 -3.77 5.97
C GLY A 134 -13.31 -3.31 4.97
N LEU A 135 -12.16 -3.98 4.91
CA LEU A 135 -11.12 -3.69 3.91
C LEU A 135 -11.59 -4.03 2.50
N ILE A 136 -12.27 -5.16 2.32
CA ILE A 136 -12.81 -5.54 1.01
C ILE A 136 -13.74 -4.44 0.49
N ARG A 137 -14.66 -3.97 1.33
CA ARG A 137 -15.57 -2.87 1.00
C ARG A 137 -14.81 -1.60 0.69
N HIS A 138 -13.85 -1.24 1.55
CA HIS A 138 -13.04 -0.03 1.39
C HIS A 138 -12.35 0.03 0.04
N TYR A 139 -11.65 -1.04 -0.35
CA TYR A 139 -10.95 -1.06 -1.63
C TYR A 139 -11.88 -1.17 -2.84
N THR A 140 -12.99 -1.92 -2.74
CA THR A 140 -13.97 -1.97 -3.83
C THR A 140 -14.65 -0.63 -4.06
N GLU A 141 -14.93 0.13 -3.02
CA GLU A 141 -15.45 1.50 -3.12
C GLU A 141 -14.45 2.47 -3.78
N HIS A 142 -13.14 2.17 -3.74
CA HIS A 142 -12.10 2.94 -4.40
C HIS A 142 -11.77 2.45 -5.83
N GLY A 143 -12.59 1.57 -6.37
CA GLY A 143 -12.51 1.13 -7.77
C GLY A 143 -11.73 -0.16 -7.99
N PHE A 144 -11.26 -0.82 -6.93
CA PHE A 144 -10.61 -2.13 -7.07
C PHE A 144 -11.64 -3.23 -7.27
N THR A 145 -11.32 -4.18 -8.15
CA THR A 145 -12.00 -5.46 -8.24
C THR A 145 -11.37 -6.41 -7.23
N HIS A 146 -12.19 -7.01 -6.37
CA HIS A 146 -11.77 -8.06 -5.46
C HIS A 146 -11.65 -9.38 -6.22
N LEU A 147 -10.43 -9.91 -6.35
CA LEU A 147 -10.18 -11.15 -7.10
C LEU A 147 -10.37 -12.42 -6.26
N GLY A 148 -10.75 -12.26 -5.00
CA GLY A 148 -10.95 -13.35 -4.07
C GLY A 148 -9.71 -13.69 -3.24
N PRO A 149 -9.87 -14.62 -2.27
CA PRO A 149 -8.74 -15.11 -1.51
C PRO A 149 -7.89 -16.06 -2.34
N VAL A 150 -6.59 -16.05 -2.08
CA VAL A 150 -5.65 -17.03 -2.60
C VAL A 150 -4.88 -17.66 -1.45
N THR A 151 -4.50 -18.93 -1.61
CA THR A 151 -3.61 -19.63 -0.70
C THR A 151 -2.24 -19.71 -1.33
N LEU A 152 -1.22 -19.20 -0.63
CA LEU A 152 0.15 -19.22 -1.13
C LEU A 152 0.73 -20.63 -1.02
N ALA A 153 1.49 -21.05 -2.04
CA ALA A 153 2.21 -22.31 -2.04
C ALA A 153 3.32 -22.32 -0.97
N SER A 154 3.92 -21.16 -0.68
CA SER A 154 4.92 -20.95 0.35
C SER A 154 4.90 -19.49 0.80
N THR A 155 5.20 -19.26 2.08
CA THR A 155 5.41 -17.93 2.65
C THR A 155 6.89 -17.61 2.85
N GLU A 156 7.78 -18.48 2.40
CA GLU A 156 9.22 -18.26 2.46
C GLU A 156 9.62 -17.01 1.71
N GLY A 157 10.41 -16.14 2.34
CA GLY A 157 10.83 -14.86 1.77
C GLY A 157 9.81 -13.72 1.93
N LEU A 158 8.62 -14.00 2.48
CA LEU A 158 7.60 -12.98 2.77
C LEU A 158 7.66 -12.52 4.23
N PRO A 159 7.18 -11.29 4.52
CA PRO A 159 6.97 -10.85 5.91
C PRO A 159 6.08 -11.82 6.69
N GLY A 160 6.33 -11.93 8.01
CA GLY A 160 5.73 -12.96 8.86
C GLY A 160 4.20 -12.97 8.93
N HIS A 161 3.56 -11.82 8.73
CA HIS A 161 2.09 -11.72 8.77
C HIS A 161 1.39 -12.52 7.65
N TYR A 162 2.08 -12.85 6.56
CA TYR A 162 1.53 -13.71 5.50
C TYR A 162 1.29 -15.16 5.96
N ASN A 163 1.76 -15.55 7.13
CA ASN A 163 1.42 -16.83 7.74
C ASN A 163 0.07 -16.83 8.48
N ASP A 164 -0.53 -15.64 8.69
CA ASP A 164 -1.66 -15.46 9.60
C ASP A 164 -3.05 -15.61 8.94
N GLY A 165 -3.10 -15.90 7.63
CA GLY A 165 -4.38 -16.10 6.96
C GLY A 165 -4.27 -16.10 5.45
N ASP A 166 -5.43 -16.19 4.79
CA ASP A 166 -5.54 -16.11 3.35
C ASP A 166 -5.17 -14.71 2.85
N ILE A 167 -4.68 -14.65 1.62
CA ILE A 167 -4.33 -13.41 0.95
C ILE A 167 -5.48 -13.01 0.04
N TYR A 168 -5.92 -11.77 0.16
CA TYR A 168 -6.97 -11.18 -0.66
C TYR A 168 -6.37 -10.24 -1.68
N LEU A 169 -6.62 -10.50 -2.96
CA LEU A 169 -6.06 -9.74 -4.08
C LEU A 169 -7.06 -8.71 -4.60
N PHE A 170 -6.55 -7.52 -4.91
CA PHE A 170 -7.33 -6.40 -5.45
C PHE A 170 -6.64 -5.82 -6.67
N GLU A 171 -7.42 -5.49 -7.70
CA GLU A 171 -6.89 -5.03 -8.99
C GLU A 171 -7.75 -3.94 -9.60
N ILE A 172 -7.11 -2.94 -10.19
CA ILE A 172 -7.73 -2.02 -11.13
C ILE A 172 -7.10 -2.27 -12.49
N ASP A 173 -7.92 -2.56 -13.50
CA ASP A 173 -7.50 -2.66 -14.90
C ASP A 173 -7.73 -1.31 -15.58
N LEU A 174 -6.66 -0.66 -16.05
CA LEU A 174 -6.76 0.65 -16.69
C LEU A 174 -7.36 0.61 -18.10
N ASN A 175 -7.59 -0.57 -18.65
CA ASN A 175 -8.18 -0.77 -19.98
C ASN A 175 -9.69 -1.10 -19.94
N GLU A 176 -10.28 -1.14 -18.77
CA GLU A 176 -11.72 -1.33 -18.55
C GLU A 176 -12.47 -0.01 -18.36
#